data_859f4a23b39500c7ad3f1ec0b1511178
#
_entry.id   859f4a23b39500c7ad3f1ec0b1511178
#
_cell.length_a   1.000
_cell.length_b   1.000
_cell.length_c   1.000
_cell.angle_alpha   90.00
_cell.angle_beta   90.00
_cell.angle_gamma   90.00
#
_symmetry.space_group_name_H-M   'P 1'
#
loop_
_entity.id
_entity.type
_entity.pdbx_description
1 polymer ?
#
loop_
_entity_poly.entity_id
_entity_poly.type
_entity_poly.pdbx_seq_one_letter_code
_entity_poly.pdbx_strand_id
1 'polypeptide(L)'
;MTEYIIKNGCVIDPTQGIKGQKMDICIKDGKIVDKVSKSAKVIDATGKTVMAGGVDIHSHVAGPKVDAGRLFRPEDKLFKSPNRKSNLRMEMGYSVPSVSKTGYDYARLGYGFVMEAAMPPLEAAHVHEEIRDTPIIDEAAMPVVGNNWFLLEYFKNHEIENAGAYASWILNATRGYALKCVNPGGTEAWGWGLNCITIHDKVPYFDITPAEIVKGLIETNEYLKLPHSLHLHSNNLGNPGNYTTTLDTLKLIEGYKPNNDFGREQVLHHTHLQFHCYGGDSFKSSSFESKSKEVMDYVNKQKNLTIDTGNVTLDETTTMTADGPFEYHLTHLNHLKWTNVDIELETAAGIVPFIYDPKTYIAGAQWAIGLEISLFAKDKERCFITTDHPNAGPFWRYPRIYKWLLSAKARNDLIDNGLKYGDKVRDTTYIGELSDKEISLYELAQMTRSGVAKSLGLSNLYGSLKTGMNANVAVYDIDPENLPSDPEQYETAFGNVFAFFKDGVLCIEDHEIVNYSMPKKTVWVNSIVPENKQVERDIRDKFLHSYTVDLENYAVQEEHVHNPYAIKVDITE
;
A
#
# COMPACT_ATOMS: atom_id res chain seq x y z
N MET A 1 -6.19 -31.17 12.89
CA MET A 1 -6.79 -29.92 12.36
C MET A 1 -7.90 -30.29 11.40
N THR A 2 -8.89 -29.44 11.21
CA THR A 2 -10.00 -29.67 10.28
C THR A 2 -9.48 -29.62 8.84
N GLU A 3 -9.83 -30.62 8.04
CA GLU A 3 -9.56 -30.61 6.61
C GLU A 3 -10.74 -29.97 5.87
N TYR A 4 -10.47 -29.22 4.82
CA TYR A 4 -11.48 -28.58 3.99
C TYR A 4 -11.26 -28.90 2.51
N ILE A 5 -12.36 -28.88 1.74
CA ILE A 5 -12.34 -28.89 0.30
C ILE A 5 -13.31 -27.83 -0.23
N ILE A 6 -12.79 -26.87 -1.00
CA ILE A 6 -13.59 -25.91 -1.75
C ILE A 6 -13.87 -26.54 -3.10
N LYS A 7 -15.15 -26.87 -3.38
CA LYS A 7 -15.56 -27.64 -4.56
C LYS A 7 -16.17 -26.78 -5.64
N ASN A 8 -15.94 -27.19 -6.88
CA ASN A 8 -16.58 -26.65 -8.09
C ASN A 8 -16.32 -25.16 -8.33
N GLY A 9 -15.34 -24.56 -7.66
CA GLY A 9 -15.02 -23.14 -7.83
C GLY A 9 -14.32 -22.84 -9.16
N CYS A 10 -14.60 -21.67 -9.73
CA CYS A 10 -13.84 -21.13 -10.85
C CYS A 10 -12.56 -20.49 -10.33
N VAL A 11 -11.44 -21.21 -10.39
CA VAL A 11 -10.15 -20.80 -9.85
C VAL A 11 -9.46 -19.80 -10.79
N ILE A 12 -8.99 -18.69 -10.22
CA ILE A 12 -8.13 -17.72 -10.90
C ILE A 12 -6.82 -17.61 -10.13
N ASP A 13 -5.73 -18.03 -10.75
CA ASP A 13 -4.38 -17.95 -10.18
C ASP A 13 -3.36 -17.56 -11.25
N PRO A 14 -2.93 -16.29 -11.30
CA PRO A 14 -1.96 -15.84 -12.29
C PRO A 14 -0.60 -16.56 -12.20
N THR A 15 -0.17 -16.96 -11.00
CA THR A 15 1.13 -17.64 -10.82
C THR A 15 1.17 -19.01 -11.51
N GLN A 16 0.02 -19.61 -11.77
CA GLN A 16 -0.14 -20.89 -12.46
C GLN A 16 -0.76 -20.73 -13.87
N GLY A 17 -1.04 -19.50 -14.32
CA GLY A 17 -1.70 -19.23 -15.59
C GLY A 17 -3.18 -19.65 -15.63
N ILE A 18 -3.83 -19.88 -14.48
CA ILE A 18 -5.22 -20.34 -14.37
C ILE A 18 -6.16 -19.14 -14.47
N LYS A 19 -7.08 -19.15 -15.44
CA LYS A 19 -7.93 -18.01 -15.82
C LYS A 19 -9.43 -18.26 -15.63
N GLY A 20 -9.85 -19.00 -14.61
CA GLY A 20 -11.26 -19.32 -14.34
C GLY A 20 -11.59 -20.79 -14.65
N GLN A 21 -10.69 -21.70 -14.35
CA GLN A 21 -10.92 -23.14 -14.53
C GLN A 21 -11.69 -23.70 -13.31
N LYS A 22 -12.67 -24.57 -13.58
CA LYS A 22 -13.37 -25.30 -12.50
C LYS A 22 -12.43 -26.31 -11.87
N MET A 23 -12.11 -26.07 -10.60
CA MET A 23 -11.17 -26.89 -9.84
C MET A 23 -11.59 -26.96 -8.37
N ASP A 24 -11.16 -28.02 -7.70
CA ASP A 24 -11.28 -28.15 -6.25
C ASP A 24 -9.99 -27.69 -5.59
N ILE A 25 -10.10 -26.95 -4.48
CA ILE A 25 -8.96 -26.57 -3.63
C ILE A 25 -9.04 -27.33 -2.32
N CYS A 26 -8.04 -28.15 -2.03
CA CYS A 26 -7.93 -28.94 -0.82
C CYS A 26 -7.05 -28.22 0.20
N ILE A 27 -7.51 -28.14 1.46
CA ILE A 27 -6.81 -27.45 2.54
C ILE A 27 -6.61 -28.42 3.71
N LYS A 28 -5.35 -28.55 4.16
CA LYS A 28 -4.98 -29.37 5.31
C LYS A 28 -3.76 -28.76 6.01
N ASP A 29 -3.77 -28.75 7.33
CA ASP A 29 -2.67 -28.29 8.19
C ASP A 29 -2.11 -26.92 7.80
N GLY A 30 -3.01 -25.98 7.47
CA GLY A 30 -2.66 -24.60 7.08
C GLY A 30 -2.19 -24.43 5.64
N LYS A 31 -2.11 -25.52 4.87
CA LYS A 31 -1.57 -25.52 3.51
C LYS A 31 -2.58 -25.97 2.46
N ILE A 32 -2.35 -25.52 1.25
CA ILE A 32 -3.01 -26.09 0.06
C ILE A 32 -2.32 -27.42 -0.26
N VAL A 33 -3.12 -28.47 -0.43
CA VAL A 33 -2.65 -29.85 -0.66
C VAL A 33 -3.38 -30.47 -1.85
N ASP A 34 -2.82 -31.54 -2.43
CA ASP A 34 -3.43 -32.22 -3.57
C ASP A 34 -4.71 -32.98 -3.20
N LYS A 35 -4.80 -33.48 -1.96
CA LYS A 35 -5.92 -34.34 -1.52
C LYS A 35 -6.19 -34.19 -0.02
N VAL A 36 -7.46 -34.32 0.34
CA VAL A 36 -7.95 -34.40 1.72
C VAL A 36 -8.74 -35.69 1.92
N SER A 37 -9.05 -36.00 3.17
CA SER A 37 -9.87 -37.17 3.51
C SER A 37 -11.31 -37.00 3.05
N LYS A 38 -12.06 -38.14 2.98
CA LYS A 38 -13.49 -38.09 2.65
C LYS A 38 -14.35 -37.38 3.70
N SER A 39 -13.81 -37.18 4.91
CA SER A 39 -14.46 -36.47 6.01
C SER A 39 -14.16 -34.97 6.02
N ALA A 40 -13.43 -34.44 5.04
CA ALA A 40 -13.16 -33.02 4.93
C ALA A 40 -14.46 -32.21 4.84
N LYS A 41 -14.49 -31.06 5.51
CA LYS A 41 -15.62 -30.12 5.41
C LYS A 41 -15.66 -29.54 4.00
N VAL A 42 -16.83 -29.61 3.35
CA VAL A 42 -17.04 -29.12 1.99
C VAL A 42 -17.54 -27.70 2.04
N ILE A 43 -16.91 -26.80 1.26
CA ILE A 43 -17.41 -25.48 0.92
C ILE A 43 -17.80 -25.55 -0.58
N ASP A 44 -19.06 -25.41 -0.89
CA ASP A 44 -19.54 -25.39 -2.28
C ASP A 44 -19.33 -24.01 -2.91
N ALA A 45 -18.44 -23.94 -3.89
CA ALA A 45 -18.12 -22.74 -4.65
C ALA A 45 -18.69 -22.78 -6.08
N THR A 46 -19.74 -23.55 -6.32
CA THR A 46 -20.41 -23.59 -7.63
C THR A 46 -20.88 -22.19 -8.04
N GLY A 47 -20.48 -21.74 -9.24
CA GLY A 47 -20.79 -20.40 -9.76
C GLY A 47 -20.06 -19.26 -9.00
N LYS A 48 -18.95 -19.56 -8.31
CA LYS A 48 -18.15 -18.58 -7.57
C LYS A 48 -16.71 -18.54 -8.06
N THR A 49 -16.10 -17.38 -7.91
CA THR A 49 -14.67 -17.17 -8.19
C THR A 49 -13.84 -17.48 -6.95
N VAL A 50 -12.78 -18.28 -7.13
CA VAL A 50 -11.81 -18.62 -6.09
C VAL A 50 -10.46 -18.02 -6.47
N MET A 51 -9.90 -17.20 -5.56
CA MET A 51 -8.60 -16.56 -5.71
C MET A 51 -7.75 -16.74 -4.44
N ALA A 52 -6.45 -16.53 -4.56
CA ALA A 52 -5.60 -16.36 -3.37
C ALA A 52 -6.09 -15.15 -2.56
N GLY A 53 -5.82 -15.15 -1.26
CA GLY A 53 -6.07 -13.99 -0.40
C GLY A 53 -5.35 -12.75 -0.92
N GLY A 54 -6.02 -11.60 -0.84
CA GLY A 54 -5.49 -10.31 -1.26
C GLY A 54 -4.25 -9.89 -0.44
N VAL A 55 -3.40 -9.12 -1.05
CA VAL A 55 -2.19 -8.52 -0.47
C VAL A 55 -2.25 -7.02 -0.72
N ASP A 56 -2.20 -6.21 0.33
CA ASP A 56 -2.15 -4.76 0.22
C ASP A 56 -0.71 -4.28 0.42
N ILE A 57 -0.19 -3.54 -0.56
CA ILE A 57 1.19 -3.08 -0.56
C ILE A 57 1.36 -1.72 0.14
N HIS A 58 0.26 -0.96 0.29
CA HIS A 58 0.33 0.42 0.75
C HIS A 58 -0.96 0.86 1.45
N SER A 59 -0.94 0.84 2.77
CA SER A 59 -2.06 1.27 3.61
C SER A 59 -1.55 1.84 4.93
N HIS A 60 -2.18 2.87 5.46
CA HIS A 60 -1.86 3.42 6.77
C HIS A 60 -2.90 2.95 7.78
N VAL A 61 -2.58 1.91 8.52
CA VAL A 61 -3.51 1.19 9.41
C VAL A 61 -3.10 1.22 10.88
N ALA A 62 -1.85 1.57 11.16
CA ALA A 62 -1.30 1.54 12.50
C ALA A 62 -0.36 2.73 12.78
N GLY A 63 -0.24 3.07 14.05
CA GLY A 63 0.71 4.04 14.56
C GLY A 63 0.11 5.42 14.87
N PRO A 64 0.91 6.30 15.47
CA PRO A 64 0.43 7.55 16.07
C PRO A 64 -0.28 8.50 15.12
N LYS A 65 0.13 8.57 13.84
CA LYS A 65 -0.57 9.40 12.86
C LYS A 65 -1.99 8.88 12.57
N VAL A 66 -2.17 7.55 12.57
CA VAL A 66 -3.48 6.91 12.37
C VAL A 66 -4.37 7.16 13.59
N ASP A 67 -3.82 7.02 14.80
CA ASP A 67 -4.52 7.36 16.04
C ASP A 67 -4.90 8.83 16.12
N ALA A 68 -3.99 9.72 15.77
CA ALA A 68 -4.27 11.15 15.70
C ALA A 68 -5.39 11.44 14.70
N GLY A 69 -5.41 10.76 13.55
CA GLY A 69 -6.47 10.85 12.56
C GLY A 69 -7.84 10.41 13.11
N ARG A 70 -7.88 9.31 13.86
CA ARG A 70 -9.10 8.84 14.55
C ARG A 70 -9.63 9.84 15.56
N LEU A 71 -8.74 10.45 16.36
CA LEU A 71 -9.10 11.45 17.36
C LEU A 71 -9.49 12.78 16.72
N PHE A 72 -8.82 13.16 15.65
CA PHE A 72 -8.99 14.44 15.00
C PHE A 72 -10.29 14.54 14.19
N ARG A 73 -10.87 13.40 13.83
CA ARG A 73 -12.11 13.32 13.05
C ARG A 73 -13.25 12.65 13.83
N PRO A 74 -13.84 13.31 14.84
CA PRO A 74 -14.96 12.74 15.59
C PRO A 74 -16.22 12.52 14.73
N GLU A 75 -16.38 13.22 13.60
CA GLU A 75 -17.46 13.04 12.64
C GLU A 75 -17.48 11.66 11.98
N ASP A 76 -16.38 10.93 11.94
CA ASP A 76 -16.32 9.53 11.51
C ASP A 76 -17.23 8.62 12.33
N LYS A 77 -17.57 9.02 13.55
CA LYS A 77 -18.48 8.29 14.44
C LYS A 77 -19.95 8.39 14.05
N LEU A 78 -20.29 9.31 13.15
CA LEU A 78 -21.64 9.50 12.64
C LEU A 78 -22.05 8.43 11.62
N PHE A 79 -21.05 7.78 10.99
CA PHE A 79 -21.29 6.74 9.99
C PHE A 79 -21.69 5.42 10.65
N LYS A 80 -22.74 4.79 10.13
CA LYS A 80 -23.16 3.47 10.59
C LYS A 80 -22.17 2.42 10.14
N SER A 81 -21.69 1.60 11.07
CA SER A 81 -21.00 0.37 10.71
C SER A 81 -21.98 -0.59 10.04
N PRO A 82 -21.66 -1.11 8.85
CA PRO A 82 -22.47 -2.16 8.25
C PRO A 82 -22.38 -3.43 9.10
N ASN A 83 -23.52 -4.06 9.34
CA ASN A 83 -23.66 -5.41 9.89
C ASN A 83 -23.19 -5.68 11.32
N ARG A 84 -24.15 -5.67 12.26
CA ARG A 84 -23.95 -6.00 13.68
C ARG A 84 -24.65 -7.28 14.11
N LYS A 85 -24.66 -8.31 13.29
CA LYS A 85 -25.32 -9.58 13.64
C LYS A 85 -24.43 -10.48 14.54
N SER A 86 -23.15 -10.18 14.67
CA SER A 86 -22.20 -10.95 15.47
C SER A 86 -21.91 -10.29 16.81
N ASN A 87 -21.44 -11.08 17.79
CA ASN A 87 -20.92 -10.58 19.07
C ASN A 87 -19.49 -10.01 18.94
N LEU A 88 -19.00 -9.81 17.73
CA LEU A 88 -17.70 -9.23 17.48
C LEU A 88 -17.66 -7.76 17.92
N ARG A 89 -16.56 -7.37 18.49
CA ARG A 89 -16.27 -5.99 18.79
C ARG A 89 -16.10 -5.23 17.47
N MET A 90 -17.07 -4.38 17.16
CA MET A 90 -17.07 -3.53 15.99
C MET A 90 -16.94 -2.09 16.46
N GLU A 91 -15.74 -1.57 16.34
CA GLU A 91 -15.44 -0.19 16.67
C GLU A 91 -15.85 0.75 15.52
N MET A 92 -15.74 2.04 15.79
CA MET A 92 -16.13 3.08 14.86
C MET A 92 -15.02 3.43 13.88
N GLY A 93 -15.37 4.25 12.93
CA GLY A 93 -14.49 4.86 11.95
C GLY A 93 -14.90 4.53 10.53
N TYR A 94 -15.13 5.58 9.74
CA TYR A 94 -15.44 5.48 8.33
C TYR A 94 -14.16 5.59 7.50
N SER A 95 -13.49 6.75 7.55
CA SER A 95 -12.23 6.98 6.83
C SER A 95 -11.03 6.41 7.57
N VAL A 96 -11.03 6.43 8.90
CA VAL A 96 -9.96 5.86 9.74
C VAL A 96 -10.58 4.84 10.70
N PRO A 97 -10.73 3.58 10.27
CA PRO A 97 -11.31 2.54 11.11
C PRO A 97 -10.48 2.28 12.36
N SER A 98 -11.15 1.82 13.43
CA SER A 98 -10.45 1.27 14.59
C SER A 98 -9.67 0.01 14.23
N VAL A 99 -8.70 -0.34 15.05
CA VAL A 99 -7.83 -1.51 14.87
C VAL A 99 -8.63 -2.80 14.62
N SER A 100 -9.63 -3.09 15.47
CA SER A 100 -10.47 -4.27 15.31
C SER A 100 -11.26 -4.27 14.00
N LYS A 101 -11.82 -3.10 13.63
CA LYS A 101 -12.59 -2.96 12.39
C LYS A 101 -11.69 -3.13 11.16
N THR A 102 -10.48 -2.61 11.19
CA THR A 102 -9.49 -2.75 10.12
C THR A 102 -9.28 -4.21 9.75
N GLY A 103 -8.95 -5.07 10.72
CA GLY A 103 -8.74 -6.50 10.44
C GLY A 103 -9.98 -7.22 9.93
N TYR A 104 -11.16 -6.92 10.49
CA TYR A 104 -12.41 -7.54 10.02
C TYR A 104 -12.81 -7.09 8.62
N ASP A 105 -12.65 -5.82 8.30
CA ASP A 105 -12.99 -5.31 6.98
C ASP A 105 -12.03 -5.82 5.90
N TYR A 106 -10.72 -5.89 6.18
CA TYR A 106 -9.78 -6.56 5.25
C TYR A 106 -10.14 -8.03 5.03
N ALA A 107 -10.48 -8.76 6.09
CA ALA A 107 -10.91 -10.16 5.95
C ALA A 107 -12.18 -10.28 5.09
N ARG A 108 -13.15 -9.37 5.25
CA ARG A 108 -14.37 -9.32 4.39
C ARG A 108 -14.06 -9.04 2.93
N LEU A 109 -13.03 -8.28 2.65
CA LEU A 109 -12.53 -8.09 1.27
C LEU A 109 -11.77 -9.30 0.75
N GLY A 110 -11.49 -10.30 1.59
CA GLY A 110 -10.67 -11.47 1.25
C GLY A 110 -9.18 -11.18 1.22
N TYR A 111 -8.71 -10.19 1.97
CA TYR A 111 -7.29 -9.86 2.11
C TYR A 111 -6.68 -10.57 3.33
N GLY A 112 -5.48 -11.10 3.15
CA GLY A 112 -4.77 -11.83 4.21
C GLY A 112 -3.48 -11.17 4.69
N PHE A 113 -3.02 -10.13 3.98
CA PHE A 113 -1.81 -9.38 4.32
C PHE A 113 -1.93 -7.90 3.99
N VAL A 114 -1.42 -7.05 4.88
CA VAL A 114 -1.40 -5.59 4.72
C VAL A 114 -0.04 -5.03 5.12
N MET A 115 0.47 -4.10 4.32
CA MET A 115 1.70 -3.35 4.59
C MET A 115 1.37 -1.97 5.16
N GLU A 116 1.74 -1.71 6.43
CA GLU A 116 1.80 -0.34 6.96
C GLU A 116 2.91 0.41 6.24
N ALA A 117 2.52 1.37 5.42
CA ALA A 117 3.40 1.95 4.42
C ALA A 117 4.34 3.04 4.94
N ALA A 118 4.17 3.50 6.21
CA ALA A 118 5.02 4.58 6.73
C ALA A 118 5.07 4.59 8.26
N MET A 119 5.91 3.74 8.80
CA MET A 119 6.21 3.66 10.23
C MET A 119 7.30 4.67 10.61
N PRO A 120 7.02 5.66 11.45
CA PRO A 120 8.08 6.48 12.05
C PRO A 120 8.98 5.60 12.93
N PRO A 121 10.29 5.57 12.72
CA PRO A 121 11.18 4.65 13.47
C PRO A 121 11.11 4.82 14.99
N LEU A 122 11.06 6.06 15.48
CA LEU A 122 10.97 6.34 16.92
C LEU A 122 9.67 5.81 17.55
N GLU A 123 8.61 5.64 16.76
CA GLU A 123 7.30 5.20 17.21
C GLU A 123 6.98 3.76 16.80
N ALA A 124 7.99 3.00 16.41
CA ALA A 124 7.81 1.65 15.91
C ALA A 124 7.16 0.69 16.93
N ALA A 125 7.46 0.85 18.23
CA ALA A 125 6.82 0.05 19.28
C ALA A 125 5.30 0.23 19.27
N HIS A 126 4.81 1.47 19.17
CA HIS A 126 3.37 1.77 19.09
C HIS A 126 2.72 1.16 17.84
N VAL A 127 3.39 1.26 16.68
CA VAL A 127 2.92 0.63 15.43
C VAL A 127 2.74 -0.88 15.63
N HIS A 128 3.73 -1.56 16.21
CA HIS A 128 3.65 -3.00 16.44
C HIS A 128 2.60 -3.40 17.48
N GLU A 129 2.32 -2.57 18.47
CA GLU A 129 1.22 -2.81 19.42
C GLU A 129 -0.14 -2.76 18.71
N GLU A 130 -0.38 -1.81 17.82
CA GLU A 130 -1.60 -1.76 17.03
C GLU A 130 -1.70 -2.92 16.03
N ILE A 131 -0.61 -3.25 15.34
CA ILE A 131 -0.52 -4.45 14.50
C ILE A 131 -0.87 -5.71 15.31
N ARG A 132 -0.37 -5.84 16.54
CA ARG A 132 -0.70 -6.96 17.44
C ARG A 132 -2.20 -7.05 17.69
N ASP A 133 -2.88 -5.94 17.83
CA ASP A 133 -4.30 -5.88 18.19
C ASP A 133 -5.23 -5.99 16.96
N THR A 134 -4.73 -5.82 15.74
CA THR A 134 -5.49 -6.01 14.49
C THR A 134 -5.82 -7.51 14.31
N PRO A 135 -7.08 -7.92 14.21
CA PRO A 135 -7.44 -9.33 14.10
C PRO A 135 -7.24 -9.88 12.67
N ILE A 136 -7.06 -11.19 12.57
CA ILE A 136 -7.13 -12.02 11.34
C ILE A 136 -5.93 -11.85 10.41
N ILE A 137 -5.63 -10.65 9.93
CA ILE A 137 -4.66 -10.39 8.86
C ILE A 137 -3.21 -10.43 9.36
N ASP A 138 -2.29 -10.84 8.49
CA ASP A 138 -0.86 -10.64 8.70
C ASP A 138 -0.48 -9.22 8.30
N GLU A 139 0.53 -8.66 8.96
CA GLU A 139 0.97 -7.29 8.71
C GLU A 139 2.50 -7.18 8.72
N ALA A 140 3.00 -6.14 8.07
CA ALA A 140 4.37 -5.68 8.15
C ALA A 140 4.38 -4.15 8.12
N ALA A 141 5.49 -3.53 8.50
CA ALA A 141 5.61 -2.07 8.50
C ALA A 141 6.94 -1.62 7.88
N MET A 142 6.90 -0.48 7.16
CA MET A 142 8.08 0.09 6.52
C MET A 142 8.57 1.32 7.30
N PRO A 143 9.78 1.31 7.90
CA PRO A 143 10.34 2.50 8.52
C PRO A 143 10.59 3.60 7.49
N VAL A 144 10.17 4.83 7.83
CA VAL A 144 10.43 6.03 7.01
C VAL A 144 11.86 6.48 7.29
N VAL A 145 12.70 6.49 6.25
CA VAL A 145 14.12 6.79 6.39
C VAL A 145 14.63 7.82 5.39
N GLY A 146 13.78 8.31 4.49
CA GLY A 146 14.19 9.16 3.36
C GLY A 146 14.72 10.53 3.73
N ASN A 147 14.47 11.01 4.95
CA ASN A 147 14.95 12.29 5.48
C ASN A 147 15.80 12.09 6.76
N ASN A 148 16.21 10.86 7.03
CA ASN A 148 16.99 10.51 8.21
C ASN A 148 18.41 11.09 8.12
N TRP A 149 18.85 11.79 9.16
CA TRP A 149 20.12 12.53 9.18
C TRP A 149 21.35 11.65 8.96
N PHE A 150 21.39 10.42 9.46
CA PHE A 150 22.51 9.50 9.22
C PHE A 150 22.62 9.20 7.74
N LEU A 151 21.51 8.86 7.09
CA LEU A 151 21.49 8.51 5.67
C LEU A 151 21.83 9.71 4.79
N LEU A 152 21.30 10.90 5.11
CA LEU A 152 21.62 12.12 4.35
C LEU A 152 23.13 12.42 4.37
N GLU A 153 23.79 12.26 5.52
CA GLU A 153 25.24 12.43 5.64
C GLU A 153 26.03 11.37 4.88
N TYR A 154 25.66 10.09 4.99
CA TYR A 154 26.35 9.01 4.28
C TYR A 154 26.16 9.14 2.77
N PHE A 155 24.97 9.51 2.28
CA PHE A 155 24.74 9.70 0.84
C PHE A 155 25.55 10.89 0.29
N LYS A 156 25.60 12.00 1.03
CA LYS A 156 26.46 13.14 0.66
C LYS A 156 27.90 12.73 0.47
N ASN A 157 28.40 11.86 1.31
CA ASN A 157 29.79 11.39 1.29
C ASN A 157 30.02 10.16 0.40
N HIS A 158 28.96 9.63 -0.28
CA HIS A 158 28.99 8.40 -1.07
C HIS A 158 29.39 7.15 -0.27
N GLU A 159 29.01 7.09 1.01
CA GLU A 159 29.35 6.02 1.95
C GLU A 159 28.23 4.95 2.00
N ILE A 160 28.01 4.23 0.91
CA ILE A 160 26.90 3.27 0.77
C ILE A 160 27.01 2.10 1.76
N GLU A 161 28.22 1.63 2.08
CA GLU A 161 28.42 0.57 3.09
C GLU A 161 27.98 1.04 4.49
N ASN A 162 28.30 2.29 4.86
CA ASN A 162 27.84 2.89 6.12
C ASN A 162 26.32 3.09 6.12
N ALA A 163 25.77 3.58 5.01
CA ALA A 163 24.32 3.70 4.84
C ALA A 163 23.63 2.33 4.96
N GLY A 164 24.22 1.27 4.38
CA GLY A 164 23.72 -0.11 4.50
C GLY A 164 23.78 -0.63 5.93
N ALA A 165 24.88 -0.40 6.64
CA ALA A 165 25.01 -0.81 8.04
C ALA A 165 23.98 -0.10 8.94
N TYR A 166 23.77 1.19 8.72
CA TYR A 166 22.75 1.95 9.45
C TYR A 166 21.32 1.49 9.09
N ALA A 167 21.01 1.30 7.80
CA ALA A 167 19.70 0.83 7.36
C ALA A 167 19.39 -0.59 7.89
N SER A 168 20.40 -1.46 7.95
CA SER A 168 20.29 -2.78 8.60
C SER A 168 19.97 -2.64 10.09
N TRP A 169 20.65 -1.73 10.79
CA TRP A 169 20.39 -1.46 12.20
C TRP A 169 18.96 -0.94 12.41
N ILE A 170 18.50 0.02 11.61
CA ILE A 170 17.12 0.56 11.70
C ILE A 170 16.06 -0.54 11.45
N LEU A 171 16.23 -1.36 10.41
CA LEU A 171 15.32 -2.48 10.13
C LEU A 171 15.21 -3.44 11.32
N ASN A 172 16.33 -3.78 11.94
CA ASN A 172 16.37 -4.66 13.11
C ASN A 172 15.79 -3.97 14.35
N ALA A 173 16.14 -2.72 14.61
CA ALA A 173 15.67 -1.97 15.77
C ALA A 173 14.15 -1.73 15.71
N THR A 174 13.61 -1.43 14.54
CA THR A 174 12.18 -1.15 14.35
C THR A 174 11.35 -2.38 14.00
N ARG A 175 11.95 -3.57 13.83
CA ARG A 175 11.29 -4.73 13.25
C ARG A 175 10.61 -4.39 11.91
N GLY A 176 11.30 -3.58 11.11
CA GLY A 176 10.82 -3.09 9.83
C GLY A 176 10.98 -4.08 8.69
N TYR A 177 10.25 -3.84 7.58
CA TYR A 177 10.24 -4.74 6.42
C TYR A 177 11.07 -4.24 5.24
N ALA A 178 10.99 -2.95 4.91
CA ALA A 178 11.63 -2.35 3.76
C ALA A 178 11.89 -0.86 3.99
N LEU A 179 12.65 -0.22 3.12
CA LEU A 179 12.98 1.20 3.22
C LEU A 179 11.89 2.06 2.57
N LYS A 180 11.28 2.95 3.35
CA LYS A 180 10.30 3.95 2.89
C LYS A 180 10.93 5.33 2.82
N CYS A 181 10.69 6.01 1.69
CA CYS A 181 11.02 7.43 1.53
C CYS A 181 9.77 8.23 1.25
N VAL A 182 9.59 9.36 1.93
CA VAL A 182 8.51 10.32 1.71
C VAL A 182 9.12 11.68 1.45
N ASN A 183 8.74 12.32 0.34
CA ASN A 183 9.16 13.66 -0.06
C ASN A 183 10.67 13.89 0.21
N PRO A 184 11.57 13.15 -0.53
CA PRO A 184 12.99 13.13 -0.23
C PRO A 184 13.59 14.54 -0.14
N GLY A 185 14.22 14.83 1.00
CA GLY A 185 14.75 16.15 1.34
C GLY A 185 13.70 17.20 1.67
N GLY A 186 12.47 17.05 1.19
CA GLY A 186 11.41 18.04 1.40
C GLY A 186 10.86 18.01 2.82
N THR A 187 10.73 16.84 3.43
CA THR A 187 10.31 16.72 4.83
C THR A 187 11.35 17.34 5.78
N GLU A 188 12.65 17.15 5.54
CA GLU A 188 13.70 17.83 6.29
C GLU A 188 13.65 19.35 6.06
N ALA A 189 13.54 19.78 4.79
CA ALA A 189 13.47 21.20 4.45
C ALA A 189 12.27 21.91 5.10
N TRP A 190 11.18 21.19 5.38
CA TRP A 190 9.99 21.71 6.03
C TRP A 190 10.26 22.22 7.45
N GLY A 191 11.14 21.60 8.20
CA GLY A 191 11.59 22.09 9.50
C GLY A 191 12.18 23.51 9.46
N TRP A 192 12.59 23.97 8.28
CA TRP A 192 13.16 25.30 8.01
C TRP A 192 12.21 26.22 7.22
N GLY A 193 10.94 25.83 7.09
CA GLY A 193 9.93 26.57 6.33
C GLY A 193 10.11 26.50 4.80
N LEU A 194 10.83 25.48 4.31
CA LEU A 194 11.11 25.24 2.89
C LEU A 194 10.53 23.90 2.43
N ASN A 195 10.67 23.58 1.14
CA ASN A 195 10.35 22.28 0.56
C ASN A 195 11.27 22.01 -0.62
N CYS A 196 11.45 20.74 -0.98
CA CYS A 196 12.09 20.33 -2.23
C CYS A 196 10.99 19.96 -3.23
N ILE A 197 10.84 20.77 -4.28
CA ILE A 197 9.83 20.59 -5.33
C ILE A 197 10.37 19.76 -6.49
N THR A 198 11.67 19.92 -6.80
CA THR A 198 12.36 19.21 -7.86
C THR A 198 13.43 18.26 -7.30
N ILE A 199 13.86 17.33 -8.13
CA ILE A 199 14.94 16.40 -7.77
C ILE A 199 16.31 17.09 -7.63
N HIS A 200 16.42 18.36 -7.97
CA HIS A 200 17.67 19.15 -7.97
C HIS A 200 17.75 20.19 -6.84
N ASP A 201 16.67 20.37 -6.09
CA ASP A 201 16.65 21.32 -4.98
C ASP A 201 17.62 20.88 -3.88
N LYS A 202 18.18 21.84 -3.16
CA LYS A 202 19.12 21.55 -2.09
C LYS A 202 18.42 21.46 -0.74
N VAL A 203 18.66 20.38 -0.04
CA VAL A 203 18.20 20.22 1.35
C VAL A 203 19.01 21.15 2.24
N PRO A 204 18.37 22.01 3.04
CA PRO A 204 19.06 22.92 3.95
C PRO A 204 20.03 22.20 4.87
N TYR A 205 21.22 22.77 5.08
CA TYR A 205 22.30 22.29 5.93
C TYR A 205 23.00 20.99 5.50
N PHE A 206 22.34 20.14 4.72
CA PHE A 206 22.93 18.86 4.25
C PHE A 206 23.64 19.01 2.90
N ASP A 207 23.29 20.02 2.11
CA ASP A 207 23.85 20.24 0.75
C ASP A 207 23.74 18.99 -0.15
N ILE A 208 22.65 18.27 -0.02
CA ILE A 208 22.27 17.08 -0.80
C ILE A 208 20.96 17.36 -1.55
N THR A 209 20.70 16.64 -2.64
CA THR A 209 19.50 16.76 -3.46
C THR A 209 18.57 15.55 -3.30
N PRO A 210 17.26 15.70 -3.58
CA PRO A 210 16.37 14.55 -3.69
C PRO A 210 16.88 13.44 -4.63
N ALA A 211 17.50 13.81 -5.75
CA ALA A 211 18.08 12.83 -6.67
C ALA A 211 19.19 11.99 -6.02
N GLU A 212 20.08 12.61 -5.22
CA GLU A 212 21.14 11.93 -4.49
C GLU A 212 20.57 11.04 -3.38
N ILE A 213 19.51 11.49 -2.68
CA ILE A 213 18.80 10.71 -1.65
C ILE A 213 18.17 9.45 -2.27
N VAL A 214 17.41 9.61 -3.35
CA VAL A 214 16.72 8.48 -4.00
C VAL A 214 17.73 7.46 -4.53
N LYS A 215 18.81 7.90 -5.19
CA LYS A 215 19.87 7.01 -5.66
C LYS A 215 20.59 6.30 -4.51
N GLY A 216 20.95 7.03 -3.46
CA GLY A 216 21.59 6.46 -2.28
C GLY A 216 20.72 5.40 -1.61
N LEU A 217 19.39 5.63 -1.52
CA LEU A 217 18.45 4.64 -0.98
C LEU A 217 18.30 3.41 -1.89
N ILE A 218 18.29 3.59 -3.22
CA ILE A 218 18.28 2.46 -4.17
C ILE A 218 19.56 1.64 -3.99
N GLU A 219 20.73 2.28 -3.98
CA GLU A 219 22.04 1.63 -3.81
C GLU A 219 22.11 0.89 -2.47
N THR A 220 21.63 1.50 -1.40
CA THR A 220 21.55 0.89 -0.07
C THR A 220 20.63 -0.34 -0.06
N ASN A 221 19.47 -0.23 -0.68
CA ASN A 221 18.50 -1.33 -0.79
C ASN A 221 19.09 -2.53 -1.55
N GLU A 222 19.77 -2.26 -2.67
CA GLU A 222 20.39 -3.29 -3.50
C GLU A 222 21.67 -3.87 -2.83
N TYR A 223 22.42 -3.06 -2.09
CA TYR A 223 23.55 -3.51 -1.28
C TYR A 223 23.08 -4.51 -0.21
N LEU A 224 21.98 -4.20 0.48
CA LEU A 224 21.40 -5.07 1.50
C LEU A 224 20.62 -6.27 0.92
N LYS A 225 20.39 -6.35 -0.38
CA LYS A 225 19.58 -7.39 -1.04
C LYS A 225 18.16 -7.54 -0.47
N LEU A 226 17.52 -6.45 -0.10
CA LEU A 226 16.21 -6.49 0.56
C LEU A 226 15.13 -7.16 -0.31
N PRO A 227 14.13 -7.82 0.31
CA PRO A 227 13.06 -8.51 -0.43
C PRO A 227 12.15 -7.55 -1.21
N HIS A 228 11.91 -6.35 -0.70
CA HIS A 228 11.22 -5.28 -1.43
C HIS A 228 12.21 -4.20 -1.88
N SER A 229 11.86 -3.46 -2.93
CA SER A 229 12.62 -2.32 -3.41
C SER A 229 12.41 -1.08 -2.55
N LEU A 230 13.14 0.01 -2.82
CA LEU A 230 12.81 1.31 -2.27
C LEU A 230 11.33 1.64 -2.55
N HIS A 231 10.59 1.98 -1.50
CA HIS A 231 9.17 2.36 -1.54
C HIS A 231 9.08 3.88 -1.46
N LEU A 232 8.76 4.55 -2.57
CA LEU A 232 8.94 5.99 -2.73
C LEU A 232 7.64 6.76 -2.93
N HIS A 233 7.38 7.71 -2.04
CA HIS A 233 6.52 8.87 -2.25
C HIS A 233 7.41 10.04 -2.68
N SER A 234 7.38 10.41 -3.96
CA SER A 234 8.29 11.40 -4.53
C SER A 234 7.87 12.84 -4.23
N ASN A 235 8.75 13.78 -4.58
CA ASN A 235 8.51 15.22 -4.37
C ASN A 235 7.32 15.76 -5.16
N ASN A 236 6.82 16.93 -4.74
CA ASN A 236 5.78 17.70 -5.43
C ASN A 236 4.42 16.98 -5.53
N LEU A 237 4.09 16.13 -4.56
CA LEU A 237 2.81 15.42 -4.52
C LEU A 237 1.63 16.38 -4.68
N GLY A 238 0.66 15.97 -5.49
CA GLY A 238 -0.65 16.61 -5.59
C GLY A 238 -0.69 18.00 -6.21
N ASN A 239 0.43 18.54 -6.69
CA ASN A 239 0.48 19.86 -7.30
C ASN A 239 0.27 19.79 -8.82
N PRO A 240 -0.52 20.69 -9.43
CA PRO A 240 -0.60 20.82 -10.88
C PRO A 240 0.80 20.98 -11.51
N GLY A 241 1.04 20.28 -12.63
CA GLY A 241 2.34 20.29 -13.34
C GLY A 241 3.38 19.31 -12.77
N ASN A 242 3.09 18.57 -11.72
CA ASN A 242 4.05 17.69 -11.04
C ASN A 242 4.51 16.47 -11.86
N TYR A 243 3.81 16.13 -12.94
CA TYR A 243 4.19 15.00 -13.80
C TYR A 243 5.63 15.10 -14.33
N THR A 244 6.17 16.32 -14.49
CA THR A 244 7.56 16.53 -14.92
C THR A 244 8.54 16.10 -13.84
N THR A 245 8.32 16.51 -12.58
CA THR A 245 9.12 16.05 -11.43
C THR A 245 9.04 14.53 -11.29
N THR A 246 7.86 13.96 -11.49
CA THR A 246 7.64 12.50 -11.46
C THR A 246 8.48 11.81 -12.53
N LEU A 247 8.42 12.27 -13.79
CA LEU A 247 9.23 11.68 -14.87
C LEU A 247 10.73 11.80 -14.60
N ASP A 248 11.19 12.91 -14.04
CA ASP A 248 12.60 13.09 -13.69
C ASP A 248 13.01 12.16 -12.54
N THR A 249 12.15 11.97 -11.54
CA THR A 249 12.36 10.99 -10.47
C THR A 249 12.43 9.57 -11.01
N LEU A 250 11.49 9.17 -11.88
CA LEU A 250 11.46 7.83 -12.45
C LEU A 250 12.69 7.53 -13.32
N LYS A 251 13.28 8.52 -13.99
CA LYS A 251 14.52 8.34 -14.75
C LYS A 251 15.74 8.04 -13.88
N LEU A 252 15.69 8.32 -12.57
CA LEU A 252 16.80 8.00 -11.66
C LEU A 252 17.11 6.49 -11.57
N ILE A 253 16.13 5.63 -11.94
CA ILE A 253 16.32 4.17 -11.91
C ILE A 253 17.11 3.64 -13.12
N GLU A 254 17.38 4.47 -14.12
CA GLU A 254 18.07 4.03 -15.34
C GLU A 254 19.47 3.50 -15.03
N GLY A 255 19.75 2.30 -15.50
CA GLY A 255 21.03 1.61 -15.25
C GLY A 255 21.08 0.75 -13.99
N TYR A 256 20.17 0.93 -13.03
CA TYR A 256 20.09 0.07 -11.85
C TYR A 256 19.45 -1.28 -12.17
N LYS A 257 19.96 -2.33 -11.51
CA LYS A 257 19.42 -3.70 -11.60
C LYS A 257 19.09 -4.20 -10.20
N PRO A 258 17.99 -4.98 -10.06
CA PRO A 258 17.64 -5.58 -8.78
C PRO A 258 18.71 -6.62 -8.36
N ASN A 259 19.08 -6.57 -7.09
CA ASN A 259 19.96 -7.51 -6.43
C ASN A 259 19.27 -8.09 -5.20
N ASN A 260 18.73 -9.32 -5.33
CA ASN A 260 18.02 -9.99 -4.23
C ASN A 260 17.83 -11.48 -4.52
N ASP A 261 17.52 -12.23 -3.47
CA ASP A 261 17.25 -13.68 -3.54
C ASP A 261 15.74 -14.01 -3.47
N PHE A 262 14.86 -13.00 -3.57
CA PHE A 262 13.42 -13.12 -3.37
C PHE A 262 12.60 -13.06 -4.66
N GLY A 263 13.25 -12.87 -5.80
CA GLY A 263 12.62 -12.85 -7.12
C GLY A 263 11.92 -11.56 -7.48
N ARG A 264 12.16 -10.46 -6.72
CA ARG A 264 11.69 -9.14 -7.16
C ARG A 264 12.47 -8.66 -8.39
N GLU A 265 11.79 -7.95 -9.26
CA GLU A 265 12.35 -7.46 -10.53
C GLU A 265 12.56 -5.94 -10.54
N GLN A 266 12.04 -5.21 -9.56
CA GLN A 266 12.13 -3.76 -9.47
C GLN A 266 13.23 -3.30 -8.50
N VAL A 267 13.78 -2.11 -8.75
CA VAL A 267 14.67 -1.36 -7.84
C VAL A 267 13.90 -0.23 -7.13
N LEU A 268 12.75 0.14 -7.69
CA LEU A 268 11.88 1.18 -7.17
C LEU A 268 10.42 0.75 -7.23
N HIS A 269 9.68 1.00 -6.15
CA HIS A 269 8.23 1.05 -6.12
C HIS A 269 7.78 2.49 -5.93
N HIS A 270 7.12 3.08 -6.93
CA HIS A 270 6.59 4.45 -6.84
C HIS A 270 5.13 4.41 -6.41
N THR A 271 4.82 5.04 -5.27
CA THR A 271 3.51 4.93 -4.63
C THR A 271 2.49 5.92 -5.20
N HIS A 272 1.19 5.59 -5.02
CA HIS A 272 0.01 6.44 -5.30
C HIS A 272 0.22 7.38 -6.51
N LEU A 273 0.61 6.78 -7.64
CA LEU A 273 1.05 7.47 -8.85
C LEU A 273 0.00 8.47 -9.38
N GLN A 274 -1.29 8.28 -9.07
CA GLN A 274 -2.35 9.18 -9.50
C GLN A 274 -2.11 10.63 -9.02
N PHE A 275 -1.57 10.82 -7.81
CA PHE A 275 -1.27 12.15 -7.28
C PHE A 275 -0.01 12.80 -7.90
N HIS A 276 0.68 12.08 -8.76
CA HIS A 276 1.92 12.45 -9.47
C HIS A 276 1.76 12.60 -10.99
N CYS A 277 0.51 12.57 -11.49
CA CYS A 277 0.19 12.64 -12.93
C CYS A 277 -0.59 13.89 -13.31
N TYR A 278 -0.37 14.99 -12.63
CA TYR A 278 -1.10 16.24 -12.84
C TYR A 278 -0.39 17.16 -13.82
N GLY A 279 -1.14 17.61 -14.84
CA GLY A 279 -0.77 18.69 -15.76
C GLY A 279 -1.40 20.02 -15.34
N GLY A 280 -1.07 21.06 -16.10
CA GLY A 280 -1.52 22.42 -15.82
C GLY A 280 -0.66 23.13 -14.77
N ASP A 281 -1.08 24.33 -14.40
CA ASP A 281 -0.33 25.25 -13.53
C ASP A 281 -1.07 25.58 -12.22
N SER A 282 -2.37 25.32 -12.14
CA SER A 282 -3.18 25.63 -10.96
C SER A 282 -4.52 24.89 -10.94
N PHE A 283 -4.99 24.51 -9.77
CA PHE A 283 -6.36 24.03 -9.55
C PHE A 283 -7.42 25.11 -9.79
N LYS A 284 -7.05 26.40 -9.71
CA LYS A 284 -7.93 27.55 -9.94
C LYS A 284 -8.05 27.94 -11.42
N SER A 285 -7.13 27.46 -12.25
CA SER A 285 -7.16 27.70 -13.69
C SER A 285 -7.98 26.64 -14.41
N SER A 286 -8.30 26.87 -15.69
CA SER A 286 -8.91 25.83 -16.53
C SER A 286 -7.88 24.85 -17.09
N SER A 287 -6.61 24.97 -16.70
CA SER A 287 -5.49 24.21 -17.25
C SER A 287 -5.25 22.85 -16.58
N PHE A 288 -5.89 22.57 -15.42
CA PHE A 288 -5.73 21.28 -14.76
C PHE A 288 -6.19 20.13 -15.67
N GLU A 289 -5.30 19.17 -15.91
CA GLU A 289 -5.53 18.07 -16.82
C GLU A 289 -4.75 16.81 -16.39
N SER A 290 -5.11 15.66 -16.94
CA SER A 290 -4.35 14.42 -16.77
C SER A 290 -3.07 14.41 -17.60
N LYS A 291 -1.99 13.89 -17.01
CA LYS A 291 -0.74 13.51 -17.67
C LYS A 291 -0.41 12.03 -17.40
N SER A 292 -1.43 11.23 -17.05
CA SER A 292 -1.28 9.82 -16.77
C SER A 292 -0.70 9.04 -17.95
N LYS A 293 -1.07 9.39 -19.19
CA LYS A 293 -0.59 8.71 -20.40
C LYS A 293 0.91 8.92 -20.60
N GLU A 294 1.39 10.16 -20.46
CA GLU A 294 2.81 10.49 -20.58
C GLU A 294 3.65 9.77 -19.54
N VAL A 295 3.17 9.71 -18.30
CA VAL A 295 3.85 9.00 -17.21
C VAL A 295 3.80 7.50 -17.46
N MET A 296 2.65 6.92 -17.81
CA MET A 296 2.48 5.51 -18.06
C MET A 296 3.21 5.03 -19.33
N ASP A 297 3.41 5.90 -20.33
CA ASP A 297 4.26 5.61 -21.48
C ASP A 297 5.72 5.38 -21.08
N TYR A 298 6.20 6.08 -20.05
CA TYR A 298 7.51 5.81 -19.47
C TYR A 298 7.48 4.54 -18.60
N VAL A 299 6.55 4.43 -17.66
CA VAL A 299 6.40 3.27 -16.75
C VAL A 299 6.35 1.95 -17.51
N ASN A 300 5.56 1.89 -18.59
CA ASN A 300 5.39 0.69 -19.39
C ASN A 300 6.66 0.23 -20.12
N LYS A 301 7.68 1.08 -20.24
CA LYS A 301 8.99 0.72 -20.84
C LYS A 301 9.97 0.16 -19.82
N GLN A 302 9.76 0.46 -18.54
CA GLN A 302 10.66 0.05 -17.46
C GLN A 302 10.31 -1.35 -16.96
N LYS A 303 11.32 -2.20 -16.78
CA LYS A 303 11.16 -3.53 -16.19
C LYS A 303 11.50 -3.55 -14.70
N ASN A 304 12.28 -2.59 -14.26
CA ASN A 304 12.78 -2.45 -12.89
C ASN A 304 11.98 -1.45 -12.05
N LEU A 305 10.71 -1.24 -12.39
CA LEU A 305 9.78 -0.33 -11.73
C LEU A 305 8.43 -1.03 -11.46
N THR A 306 7.90 -0.85 -10.26
CA THR A 306 6.50 -1.14 -9.93
C THR A 306 5.83 0.11 -9.39
N ILE A 307 4.51 0.16 -9.48
CA ILE A 307 3.71 1.30 -9.04
C ILE A 307 2.46 0.83 -8.30
N ASP A 308 1.94 1.66 -7.42
CA ASP A 308 0.54 1.58 -6.99
C ASP A 308 -0.24 2.84 -7.39
N THR A 309 -1.54 2.70 -7.44
CA THR A 309 -2.39 3.71 -8.08
C THR A 309 -2.82 4.85 -7.16
N GLY A 310 -3.12 4.57 -5.89
CA GLY A 310 -3.67 5.57 -4.98
C GLY A 310 -5.05 6.09 -5.44
N ASN A 311 -5.98 5.19 -5.78
CA ASN A 311 -7.26 5.55 -6.39
C ASN A 311 -8.16 6.38 -5.47
N VAL A 312 -8.66 7.50 -5.98
CA VAL A 312 -9.70 8.31 -5.32
C VAL A 312 -11.04 7.59 -5.40
N THR A 313 -11.70 7.45 -4.24
CA THR A 313 -12.98 6.72 -4.11
C THR A 313 -14.22 7.61 -4.19
N LEU A 314 -14.04 8.94 -4.37
CA LEU A 314 -15.12 9.94 -4.36
C LEU A 314 -15.94 9.88 -3.07
N ASP A 315 -15.23 9.86 -1.95
CA ASP A 315 -15.77 9.67 -0.61
C ASP A 315 -15.14 10.63 0.40
N GLU A 316 -15.66 10.62 1.61
CA GLU A 316 -15.02 11.26 2.75
C GLU A 316 -13.79 10.47 3.16
N THR A 317 -12.71 11.17 3.51
CA THR A 317 -11.47 10.57 3.95
C THR A 317 -10.74 11.44 4.97
N THR A 318 -9.58 10.97 5.41
CA THR A 318 -8.64 11.71 6.24
C THR A 318 -7.25 11.53 5.64
N THR A 319 -6.71 12.58 5.04
CA THR A 319 -5.33 12.52 4.53
C THR A 319 -4.35 12.56 5.69
N MET A 320 -3.30 11.76 5.59
CA MET A 320 -2.22 11.70 6.58
C MET A 320 -0.92 11.24 5.91
N THR A 321 0.08 12.10 5.90
CA THR A 321 1.35 11.76 5.29
C THR A 321 2.51 12.46 6.00
N ALA A 322 3.70 11.86 5.92
CA ALA A 322 4.94 12.50 6.33
C ALA A 322 5.37 13.64 5.38
N ASP A 323 4.59 13.95 4.34
CA ASP A 323 4.74 15.16 3.53
C ASP A 323 3.99 16.34 4.19
N GLY A 324 4.58 16.90 5.23
CA GLY A 324 4.03 18.04 5.96
C GLY A 324 3.72 19.25 5.05
N PRO A 325 4.59 19.64 4.09
CA PRO A 325 4.30 20.70 3.12
C PRO A 325 3.01 20.47 2.33
N PHE A 326 2.77 19.26 1.88
CA PHE A 326 1.55 18.90 1.15
C PHE A 326 0.29 19.08 2.02
N GLU A 327 0.30 18.53 3.23
CA GLU A 327 -0.86 18.62 4.14
C GLU A 327 -1.15 20.07 4.55
N TYR A 328 -0.12 20.86 4.78
CA TYR A 328 -0.26 22.29 5.04
C TYR A 328 -0.88 23.03 3.84
N HIS A 329 -0.42 22.74 2.63
CA HIS A 329 -0.98 23.31 1.40
C HIS A 329 -2.45 22.90 1.20
N LEU A 330 -2.78 21.64 1.43
CA LEU A 330 -4.13 21.10 1.32
C LEU A 330 -5.11 21.82 2.26
N THR A 331 -4.69 22.13 3.48
CA THR A 331 -5.44 22.94 4.43
C THR A 331 -5.79 24.33 3.86
N HIS A 332 -4.84 24.99 3.23
CA HIS A 332 -5.05 26.33 2.63
C HIS A 332 -5.95 26.29 1.40
N LEU A 333 -5.91 25.22 0.62
CA LEU A 333 -6.80 25.05 -0.53
C LEU A 333 -8.27 24.86 -0.12
N ASN A 334 -8.52 24.17 0.97
CA ASN A 334 -9.85 23.70 1.36
C ASN A 334 -10.39 24.37 2.63
N HIS A 335 -9.58 25.18 3.32
CA HIS A 335 -9.93 25.83 4.59
C HIS A 335 -10.41 24.82 5.67
N LEU A 336 -9.83 23.63 5.67
CA LEU A 336 -10.16 22.57 6.60
C LEU A 336 -9.27 22.62 7.84
N LYS A 337 -9.71 21.97 8.91
CA LYS A 337 -8.89 21.77 10.10
C LYS A 337 -7.71 20.85 9.78
N TRP A 338 -6.60 21.04 10.45
CA TRP A 338 -5.43 20.17 10.31
C TRP A 338 -4.67 20.05 11.63
N THR A 339 -3.83 19.04 11.76
CA THR A 339 -2.83 18.94 12.81
C THR A 339 -1.52 18.48 12.22
N ASN A 340 -0.42 18.77 12.90
CA ASN A 340 0.91 18.33 12.58
C ASN A 340 1.43 17.42 13.69
N VAL A 341 2.20 16.43 13.30
CA VAL A 341 2.91 15.53 14.23
C VAL A 341 4.38 15.61 13.89
N ASP A 342 5.16 16.24 14.74
CA ASP A 342 6.61 16.30 14.61
C ASP A 342 7.23 15.06 15.22
N ILE A 343 8.21 14.52 14.51
CA ILE A 343 8.97 13.36 14.93
C ILE A 343 10.45 13.73 14.90
N GLU A 344 11.09 13.54 16.01
CA GLU A 344 12.47 13.92 16.26
C GLU A 344 13.42 13.24 15.27
N LEU A 345 14.17 14.02 14.48
CA LEU A 345 15.19 13.60 13.51
C LEU A 345 14.74 12.62 12.42
N GLU A 346 13.46 12.30 12.34
CA GLU A 346 12.95 11.21 11.51
C GLU A 346 12.00 11.71 10.43
N THR A 347 10.86 12.26 10.84
CA THR A 347 9.80 12.70 9.94
C THR A 347 8.84 13.66 10.65
N ALA A 348 8.15 14.47 9.87
CA ALA A 348 6.99 15.23 10.31
C ALA A 348 5.78 14.80 9.47
N ALA A 349 4.61 14.68 10.09
CA ALA A 349 3.39 14.28 9.42
C ALA A 349 2.28 15.30 9.61
N GLY A 350 1.52 15.58 8.56
CA GLY A 350 0.29 16.36 8.64
C GLY A 350 -0.93 15.45 8.51
N ILE A 351 -2.05 15.88 9.09
CA ILE A 351 -3.33 15.16 9.06
C ILE A 351 -4.44 16.16 8.76
N VAL A 352 -5.21 15.90 7.68
CA VAL A 352 -6.31 16.77 7.22
C VAL A 352 -7.53 15.93 6.88
N PRO A 353 -8.68 16.09 7.56
CA PRO A 353 -9.95 15.55 7.08
C PRO A 353 -10.28 16.11 5.70
N PHE A 354 -10.64 15.26 4.76
CA PHE A 354 -10.83 15.65 3.37
C PHE A 354 -12.06 14.98 2.75
N ILE A 355 -12.60 15.59 1.69
CA ILE A 355 -13.74 15.05 0.94
C ILE A 355 -13.43 15.15 -0.55
N TYR A 356 -13.36 14.02 -1.23
CA TYR A 356 -13.36 13.98 -2.69
C TYR A 356 -14.80 14.07 -3.20
N ASP A 357 -15.33 15.30 -3.25
CA ASP A 357 -16.72 15.55 -3.62
C ASP A 357 -16.94 15.41 -5.14
N PRO A 358 -17.76 14.46 -5.61
CA PRO A 358 -18.08 14.31 -7.05
C PRO A 358 -18.74 15.55 -7.67
N LYS A 359 -19.16 16.52 -6.86
CA LYS A 359 -19.64 17.82 -7.33
C LYS A 359 -18.53 18.79 -7.68
N THR A 360 -17.26 18.44 -7.45
CA THR A 360 -16.11 19.24 -7.87
C THR A 360 -15.43 18.66 -9.11
N TYR A 361 -14.97 19.53 -10.00
CA TYR A 361 -14.23 19.10 -11.18
C TYR A 361 -12.93 18.38 -10.81
N ILE A 362 -12.20 18.90 -9.82
CA ILE A 362 -10.89 18.37 -9.42
C ILE A 362 -11.01 16.93 -8.90
N ALA A 363 -11.95 16.66 -8.01
CA ALA A 363 -12.16 15.30 -7.51
C ALA A 363 -12.53 14.31 -8.62
N GLY A 364 -13.37 14.74 -9.58
CA GLY A 364 -13.71 13.91 -10.75
C GLY A 364 -12.50 13.62 -11.64
N ALA A 365 -11.64 14.63 -11.89
CA ALA A 365 -10.41 14.44 -12.67
C ALA A 365 -9.40 13.54 -11.92
N GLN A 366 -9.22 13.73 -10.62
CA GLN A 366 -8.37 12.88 -9.78
C GLN A 366 -8.84 11.42 -9.79
N TRP A 367 -10.15 11.19 -9.67
CA TRP A 367 -10.74 9.86 -9.82
C TRP A 367 -10.42 9.23 -11.18
N ALA A 368 -10.59 9.99 -12.26
CA ALA A 368 -10.29 9.50 -13.61
C ALA A 368 -8.82 9.13 -13.78
N ILE A 369 -7.90 9.96 -13.32
CA ILE A 369 -6.44 9.74 -13.40
C ILE A 369 -6.04 8.42 -12.72
N GLY A 370 -6.61 8.11 -11.56
CA GLY A 370 -6.33 6.85 -10.86
C GLY A 370 -6.73 5.62 -11.67
N LEU A 371 -7.91 5.65 -12.32
CA LEU A 371 -8.36 4.56 -13.18
C LEU A 371 -7.55 4.48 -14.48
N GLU A 372 -7.18 5.61 -15.07
CA GLU A 372 -6.35 5.67 -16.28
C GLU A 372 -5.03 4.93 -16.10
N ILE A 373 -4.35 5.11 -14.96
CA ILE A 373 -3.10 4.41 -14.63
C ILE A 373 -3.31 2.89 -14.70
N SER A 374 -4.36 2.39 -14.04
CA SER A 374 -4.71 0.98 -14.06
C SER A 374 -5.01 0.47 -15.48
N LEU A 375 -5.74 1.27 -16.26
CA LEU A 375 -6.14 0.91 -17.63
C LEU A 375 -4.98 1.02 -18.64
N PHE A 376 -4.07 1.99 -18.49
CA PHE A 376 -2.88 2.13 -19.33
C PHE A 376 -1.78 1.12 -19.01
N ALA A 377 -1.73 0.57 -17.80
CA ALA A 377 -0.74 -0.43 -17.42
C ALA A 377 -0.78 -1.63 -18.37
N LYS A 378 0.34 -1.92 -19.06
CA LYS A 378 0.47 -3.07 -19.97
C LYS A 378 0.76 -4.36 -19.22
N ASP A 379 1.55 -4.27 -18.18
CA ASP A 379 1.88 -5.37 -17.28
C ASP A 379 1.18 -5.15 -15.93
N LYS A 380 0.11 -5.92 -15.71
CA LYS A 380 -0.72 -5.81 -14.51
C LYS A 380 -0.02 -6.34 -13.25
N GLU A 381 1.01 -7.16 -13.40
CA GLU A 381 1.83 -7.62 -12.27
C GLU A 381 2.78 -6.55 -11.72
N ARG A 382 2.82 -5.36 -12.32
CA ARG A 382 3.65 -4.24 -11.88
C ARG A 382 2.87 -2.97 -11.58
N CYS A 383 1.54 -3.04 -11.60
CA CYS A 383 0.64 -1.94 -11.27
C CYS A 383 -0.40 -2.43 -10.26
N PHE A 384 -0.38 -1.87 -9.05
CA PHE A 384 -1.18 -2.36 -7.94
C PHE A 384 -2.32 -1.40 -7.58
N ILE A 385 -3.46 -1.97 -7.22
CA ILE A 385 -4.63 -1.17 -6.82
C ILE A 385 -4.53 -0.88 -5.32
N THR A 386 -4.44 0.40 -4.99
CA THR A 386 -4.50 0.93 -3.62
C THR A 386 -5.39 2.16 -3.57
N THR A 387 -5.70 2.63 -2.37
CA THR A 387 -6.23 3.96 -2.11
C THR A 387 -5.24 4.81 -1.33
N ASP A 388 -4.03 4.30 -1.09
CA ASP A 388 -3.12 4.93 -0.13
C ASP A 388 -3.89 5.23 1.18
N HIS A 389 -4.61 4.18 1.65
CA HIS A 389 -5.56 4.33 2.76
C HIS A 389 -4.94 5.08 3.94
N PRO A 390 -5.60 6.12 4.47
CA PRO A 390 -6.91 6.64 4.06
C PRO A 390 -6.84 7.80 3.06
N ASN A 391 -5.67 8.16 2.51
CA ASN A 391 -5.41 9.40 1.77
C ASN A 391 -6.35 9.65 0.59
N ALA A 392 -6.50 8.69 -0.32
CA ALA A 392 -7.40 8.81 -1.48
C ALA A 392 -8.80 8.24 -1.22
N GLY A 393 -8.94 7.49 -0.14
CA GLY A 393 -10.18 6.88 0.31
C GLY A 393 -9.95 5.69 1.25
N PRO A 394 -11.00 5.25 1.95
CA PRO A 394 -10.91 4.10 2.82
C PRO A 394 -10.65 2.80 2.02
N PHE A 395 -9.78 1.90 2.51
CA PHE A 395 -9.46 0.62 1.85
C PHE A 395 -10.70 -0.26 1.63
N TRP A 396 -11.67 -0.22 2.50
CA TRP A 396 -12.91 -0.99 2.35
C TRP A 396 -13.77 -0.54 1.15
N ARG A 397 -13.34 0.51 0.42
CA ARG A 397 -13.86 0.93 -0.87
C ARG A 397 -13.14 0.32 -2.09
N TYR A 398 -12.17 -0.56 -1.91
CA TYR A 398 -11.56 -1.30 -3.02
C TYR A 398 -12.59 -1.94 -3.96
N PRO A 399 -13.69 -2.55 -3.49
CA PRO A 399 -14.74 -3.10 -4.36
C PRO A 399 -15.35 -2.09 -5.32
N ARG A 400 -15.45 -0.81 -4.92
CA ARG A 400 -15.91 0.27 -5.78
C ARG A 400 -14.93 0.55 -6.92
N ILE A 401 -13.63 0.51 -6.65
CA ILE A 401 -12.59 0.66 -7.67
C ILE A 401 -12.64 -0.52 -8.63
N TYR A 402 -12.79 -1.74 -8.11
CA TYR A 402 -12.93 -2.94 -8.93
C TYR A 402 -14.14 -2.85 -9.87
N LYS A 403 -15.28 -2.39 -9.36
CA LYS A 403 -16.48 -2.14 -10.18
C LYS A 403 -16.16 -1.21 -11.36
N TRP A 404 -15.44 -0.12 -11.12
CA TRP A 404 -15.09 0.84 -12.16
C TRP A 404 -14.05 0.28 -13.15
N LEU A 405 -13.16 -0.57 -12.73
CA LEU A 405 -12.16 -1.18 -13.63
C LEU A 405 -12.73 -2.37 -14.42
N LEU A 406 -13.62 -3.16 -13.81
CA LEU A 406 -14.28 -4.32 -14.42
C LEU A 406 -15.49 -3.97 -15.30
N SER A 407 -16.01 -2.74 -15.20
CA SER A 407 -17.20 -2.29 -15.93
C SER A 407 -17.03 -0.89 -16.51
N ALA A 408 -16.88 -0.83 -17.82
CA ALA A 408 -16.93 0.42 -18.59
C ALA A 408 -18.27 1.15 -18.40
N LYS A 409 -19.38 0.38 -18.33
CA LYS A 409 -20.70 0.92 -18.04
C LYS A 409 -20.73 1.69 -16.71
N ALA A 410 -20.17 1.12 -15.64
CA ALA A 410 -20.15 1.79 -14.33
C ALA A 410 -19.39 3.12 -14.36
N ARG A 411 -18.27 3.19 -15.11
CA ARG A 411 -17.52 4.43 -15.29
C ARG A 411 -18.31 5.48 -16.06
N ASN A 412 -18.90 5.07 -17.19
CA ASN A 412 -19.68 5.98 -18.02
C ASN A 412 -20.91 6.50 -17.29
N ASP A 413 -21.64 5.62 -16.60
CA ASP A 413 -22.79 6.01 -15.78
C ASP A 413 -22.41 7.03 -14.69
N LEU A 414 -21.25 6.88 -14.06
CA LEU A 414 -20.75 7.85 -13.07
C LEU A 414 -20.40 9.19 -13.72
N ILE A 415 -19.72 9.18 -14.87
CA ILE A 415 -19.38 10.42 -15.59
C ILE A 415 -20.65 11.15 -16.04
N ASP A 416 -21.62 10.43 -16.60
CA ASP A 416 -22.85 11.02 -17.16
C ASP A 416 -23.83 11.49 -16.10
N ASN A 417 -23.95 10.79 -14.97
CA ASN A 417 -25.02 10.98 -14.00
C ASN A 417 -24.53 11.27 -12.58
N GLY A 418 -23.29 10.93 -12.23
CA GLY A 418 -22.74 11.07 -10.88
C GLY A 418 -21.84 12.27 -10.69
N LEU A 419 -21.03 12.63 -11.71
CA LEU A 419 -20.14 13.78 -11.66
C LEU A 419 -20.84 15.04 -12.15
N LYS A 420 -20.74 16.12 -11.37
CA LYS A 420 -21.29 17.43 -11.81
C LYS A 420 -20.61 17.99 -13.07
N TYR A 421 -19.36 17.66 -13.29
CA TYR A 421 -18.51 18.14 -14.38
C TYR A 421 -18.02 17.02 -15.29
N GLY A 422 -18.83 15.99 -15.53
CA GLY A 422 -18.45 14.78 -16.27
C GLY A 422 -17.90 15.07 -17.66
N ASP A 423 -18.54 15.96 -18.45
CA ASP A 423 -18.04 16.36 -19.78
C ASP A 423 -16.64 16.97 -19.70
N LYS A 424 -16.43 17.90 -18.75
CA LYS A 424 -15.11 18.51 -18.55
C LYS A 424 -14.06 17.48 -18.13
N VAL A 425 -14.43 16.49 -17.30
CA VAL A 425 -13.53 15.39 -16.94
C VAL A 425 -13.14 14.59 -18.19
N ARG A 426 -14.09 14.26 -19.07
CA ARG A 426 -13.77 13.59 -20.35
C ARG A 426 -12.81 14.41 -21.22
N ASP A 427 -13.00 15.72 -21.28
CA ASP A 427 -12.22 16.60 -22.17
C ASP A 427 -10.78 16.82 -21.66
N THR A 428 -10.54 16.71 -20.36
CA THR A 428 -9.25 17.06 -19.72
C THR A 428 -8.51 15.85 -19.15
N THR A 429 -9.07 14.66 -19.29
CA THR A 429 -8.47 13.39 -18.89
C THR A 429 -8.56 12.39 -20.04
N TYR A 430 -7.89 11.25 -19.90
CA TYR A 430 -7.93 10.18 -20.91
C TYR A 430 -9.07 9.18 -20.69
N ILE A 431 -9.93 9.39 -19.66
CA ILE A 431 -10.98 8.44 -19.33
C ILE A 431 -12.00 8.27 -20.46
N GLY A 432 -12.22 9.32 -21.26
CA GLY A 432 -13.07 9.28 -22.47
C GLY A 432 -12.51 8.37 -23.57
N GLU A 433 -11.18 8.40 -23.80
CA GLU A 433 -10.49 7.51 -24.73
C GLU A 433 -10.52 6.03 -24.25
N LEU A 434 -10.67 5.82 -22.95
CA LEU A 434 -10.70 4.50 -22.28
C LEU A 434 -12.12 4.05 -21.95
N SER A 435 -13.13 4.68 -22.55
CA SER A 435 -14.55 4.51 -22.21
C SER A 435 -15.09 3.08 -22.35
N ASP A 436 -14.49 2.26 -23.21
CA ASP A 436 -14.85 0.86 -23.45
C ASP A 436 -13.83 -0.14 -22.88
N LYS A 437 -12.73 0.33 -22.32
CA LYS A 437 -11.65 -0.54 -21.84
C LYS A 437 -11.96 -1.06 -20.41
N GLU A 438 -11.86 -2.36 -20.24
CA GLU A 438 -12.05 -3.06 -18.97
C GLU A 438 -10.83 -3.92 -18.63
N ILE A 439 -10.62 -4.21 -17.35
CA ILE A 439 -9.72 -5.28 -16.94
C ILE A 439 -10.51 -6.57 -16.69
N SER A 440 -9.84 -7.71 -16.84
CA SER A 440 -10.40 -9.02 -16.51
C SER A 440 -10.22 -9.34 -15.01
N LEU A 441 -10.98 -10.32 -14.49
CA LEU A 441 -10.77 -10.86 -13.14
C LEU A 441 -9.35 -11.44 -12.96
N TYR A 442 -8.75 -11.95 -14.03
CA TYR A 442 -7.36 -12.41 -14.01
C TYR A 442 -6.37 -11.27 -13.81
N GLU A 443 -6.55 -10.16 -14.52
CA GLU A 443 -5.74 -8.96 -14.34
C GLU A 443 -5.96 -8.34 -12.95
N LEU A 444 -7.20 -8.35 -12.44
CA LEU A 444 -7.48 -7.93 -11.06
C LEU A 444 -6.70 -8.79 -10.05
N ALA A 445 -6.62 -10.11 -10.26
CA ALA A 445 -5.84 -11.00 -9.41
C ALA A 445 -4.33 -10.71 -9.50
N GLN A 446 -3.81 -10.31 -10.66
CA GLN A 446 -2.44 -9.85 -10.82
C GLN A 446 -2.18 -8.58 -10.00
N MET A 447 -3.06 -7.59 -10.11
CA MET A 447 -2.91 -6.27 -9.48
C MET A 447 -3.11 -6.25 -7.95
N THR A 448 -3.69 -7.30 -7.39
CA THR A 448 -4.09 -7.33 -5.97
C THR A 448 -3.60 -8.56 -5.20
N ARG A 449 -2.91 -9.50 -5.86
CA ARG A 449 -2.43 -10.75 -5.24
C ARG A 449 -1.01 -11.11 -5.71
N SER A 450 -0.89 -11.75 -6.89
CA SER A 450 0.38 -12.31 -7.37
C SER A 450 1.47 -11.26 -7.59
N GLY A 451 1.15 -10.19 -8.30
CA GLY A 451 2.11 -9.11 -8.56
C GLY A 451 2.55 -8.39 -7.29
N VAL A 452 1.61 -8.13 -6.37
CA VAL A 452 1.91 -7.51 -5.09
C VAL A 452 2.83 -8.39 -4.25
N ALA A 453 2.49 -9.69 -4.10
CA ALA A 453 3.32 -10.64 -3.37
C ALA A 453 4.72 -10.75 -3.95
N LYS A 454 4.85 -10.74 -5.30
CA LYS A 454 6.14 -10.75 -6.01
C LYS A 454 6.93 -9.47 -5.74
N SER A 455 6.29 -8.31 -5.81
CA SER A 455 6.93 -7.01 -5.57
C SER A 455 7.46 -6.89 -4.14
N LEU A 456 6.74 -7.47 -3.17
CA LEU A 456 7.17 -7.51 -1.77
C LEU A 456 8.21 -8.60 -1.48
N GLY A 457 8.53 -9.50 -2.43
CA GLY A 457 9.39 -10.65 -2.17
C GLY A 457 8.74 -11.73 -1.31
N LEU A 458 7.40 -11.78 -1.28
CA LEU A 458 6.59 -12.66 -0.44
C LEU A 458 5.86 -13.77 -1.23
N SER A 459 6.29 -14.06 -2.47
CA SER A 459 5.63 -15.04 -3.35
C SER A 459 5.59 -16.48 -2.80
N ASN A 460 6.44 -16.80 -1.82
CA ASN A 460 6.44 -18.10 -1.12
C ASN A 460 5.42 -18.17 0.03
N LEU A 461 4.79 -17.06 0.40
CA LEU A 461 3.80 -16.99 1.48
C LEU A 461 2.42 -16.63 0.97
N TYR A 462 2.32 -15.74 -0.04
CA TYR A 462 1.07 -15.15 -0.50
C TYR A 462 0.95 -15.13 -2.03
N GLY A 463 -0.26 -14.85 -2.50
CA GLY A 463 -0.54 -14.52 -3.91
C GLY A 463 -0.73 -15.73 -4.83
N SER A 464 -0.72 -16.96 -4.34
CA SER A 464 -0.89 -18.18 -5.13
C SER A 464 -1.74 -19.25 -4.44
N LEU A 465 -2.43 -20.06 -5.24
CA LEU A 465 -3.19 -21.25 -4.83
C LEU A 465 -2.44 -22.56 -5.11
N LYS A 466 -1.15 -22.50 -5.42
CA LYS A 466 -0.35 -23.68 -5.72
C LYS A 466 -0.22 -24.59 -4.49
N THR A 467 -0.22 -25.91 -4.74
CA THR A 467 0.06 -26.93 -3.70
C THR A 467 1.35 -26.59 -2.91
N GLY A 468 1.28 -26.66 -1.60
CA GLY A 468 2.35 -26.30 -0.66
C GLY A 468 2.29 -24.86 -0.14
N MET A 469 1.55 -23.97 -0.78
CA MET A 469 1.35 -22.60 -0.31
C MET A 469 0.52 -22.57 0.98
N ASN A 470 0.66 -21.48 1.73
CA ASN A 470 -0.25 -21.18 2.84
C ASN A 470 -1.67 -21.05 2.30
N ALA A 471 -2.63 -21.66 2.95
CA ALA A 471 -4.02 -21.64 2.50
C ALA A 471 -4.69 -20.32 2.88
N ASN A 472 -4.31 -19.25 2.19
CA ASN A 472 -4.96 -17.95 2.18
C ASN A 472 -5.85 -17.91 0.93
N VAL A 473 -7.14 -18.19 1.08
CA VAL A 473 -8.07 -18.41 -0.04
C VAL A 473 -9.34 -17.59 0.17
N ALA A 474 -9.72 -16.83 -0.85
CA ALA A 474 -10.96 -16.05 -0.90
C ALA A 474 -11.92 -16.59 -1.95
N VAL A 475 -13.19 -16.70 -1.60
CA VAL A 475 -14.28 -17.15 -2.48
C VAL A 475 -15.28 -16.01 -2.63
N TYR A 476 -15.54 -15.58 -3.86
CA TYR A 476 -16.41 -14.43 -4.18
C TYR A 476 -17.64 -14.87 -4.96
N ASP A 477 -18.79 -14.28 -4.67
CA ASP A 477 -20.05 -14.49 -5.38
C ASP A 477 -20.09 -13.84 -6.76
N ILE A 478 -19.11 -14.22 -7.60
CA ILE A 478 -19.02 -13.83 -9.01
C ILE A 478 -18.79 -15.07 -9.84
N ASP A 479 -19.68 -15.34 -10.79
CA ASP A 479 -19.50 -16.37 -11.78
C ASP A 479 -18.71 -15.82 -12.98
N PRO A 480 -17.45 -16.25 -13.21
CA PRO A 480 -16.65 -15.76 -14.32
C PRO A 480 -17.21 -16.15 -15.70
N GLU A 481 -18.07 -17.19 -15.76
CA GLU A 481 -18.72 -17.63 -17.00
C GLU A 481 -19.96 -16.77 -17.30
N ASN A 482 -20.55 -16.11 -16.30
CA ASN A 482 -21.73 -15.26 -16.38
C ASN A 482 -21.54 -13.97 -15.58
N LEU A 483 -20.67 -13.08 -16.09
CA LEU A 483 -20.36 -11.82 -15.41
C LEU A 483 -21.60 -10.96 -15.17
N PRO A 484 -21.69 -10.24 -14.05
CA PRO A 484 -22.84 -9.42 -13.72
C PRO A 484 -23.16 -8.36 -14.78
N SER A 485 -24.39 -8.29 -15.23
CA SER A 485 -24.89 -7.21 -16.10
C SER A 485 -25.14 -5.89 -15.33
N ASP A 486 -25.42 -6.00 -14.02
CA ASP A 486 -25.49 -4.89 -13.09
C ASP A 486 -24.13 -4.71 -12.39
N PRO A 487 -23.40 -3.61 -12.64
CA PRO A 487 -22.09 -3.38 -12.06
C PRO A 487 -22.06 -3.32 -10.53
N GLU A 488 -23.19 -2.99 -9.87
CA GLU A 488 -23.26 -2.94 -8.40
C GLU A 488 -23.02 -4.31 -7.75
N GLN A 489 -23.25 -5.38 -8.49
CA GLN A 489 -22.94 -6.74 -8.02
C GLN A 489 -21.44 -6.97 -7.80
N TYR A 490 -20.57 -6.30 -8.56
CA TYR A 490 -19.11 -6.36 -8.29
C TYR A 490 -18.77 -5.74 -6.94
N GLU A 491 -19.31 -4.54 -6.66
CA GLU A 491 -19.05 -3.87 -5.37
C GLU A 491 -19.58 -4.71 -4.20
N THR A 492 -20.74 -5.34 -4.35
CA THR A 492 -21.32 -6.22 -3.33
C THR A 492 -20.49 -7.47 -3.09
N ALA A 493 -20.13 -8.20 -4.15
CA ALA A 493 -19.45 -9.49 -4.06
C ALA A 493 -17.99 -9.36 -3.56
N PHE A 494 -17.27 -8.32 -4.01
CA PHE A 494 -15.92 -8.05 -3.50
C PHE A 494 -15.93 -7.36 -2.14
N GLY A 495 -17.04 -6.74 -1.74
CA GLY A 495 -17.18 -6.07 -0.44
C GLY A 495 -17.40 -7.02 0.74
N ASN A 496 -17.86 -8.25 0.48
CA ASN A 496 -18.04 -9.26 1.50
C ASN A 496 -17.95 -10.67 0.89
N VAL A 497 -16.81 -11.30 1.04
CA VAL A 497 -16.53 -12.64 0.50
C VAL A 497 -17.52 -13.68 1.01
N PHE A 498 -17.86 -14.65 0.17
CA PHE A 498 -18.64 -15.82 0.57
C PHE A 498 -17.89 -16.67 1.62
N ALA A 499 -16.60 -16.93 1.38
CA ALA A 499 -15.75 -17.62 2.33
C ALA A 499 -14.32 -17.09 2.26
N PHE A 500 -13.65 -17.04 3.42
CA PHE A 500 -12.25 -16.66 3.51
C PHE A 500 -11.49 -17.60 4.45
N PHE A 501 -10.39 -18.14 3.95
CA PHE A 501 -9.43 -18.93 4.72
C PHE A 501 -8.16 -18.12 4.92
N LYS A 502 -7.69 -18.07 6.16
CA LYS A 502 -6.39 -17.49 6.54
C LYS A 502 -5.52 -18.56 7.16
N ASP A 503 -4.40 -18.88 6.51
CA ASP A 503 -3.51 -19.98 6.92
C ASP A 503 -4.27 -21.29 7.22
N GLY A 504 -5.26 -21.60 6.37
CA GLY A 504 -6.10 -22.81 6.45
C GLY A 504 -7.20 -22.77 7.52
N VAL A 505 -7.33 -21.69 8.25
CA VAL A 505 -8.45 -21.48 9.19
C VAL A 505 -9.58 -20.77 8.48
N LEU A 506 -10.78 -21.34 8.52
CA LEU A 506 -11.99 -20.71 7.96
C LEU A 506 -12.39 -19.54 8.86
N CYS A 507 -12.23 -18.31 8.33
CA CYS A 507 -12.50 -17.07 9.03
C CYS A 507 -13.89 -16.54 8.71
N ILE A 508 -14.31 -16.68 7.45
CA ILE A 508 -15.62 -16.24 6.95
C ILE A 508 -16.29 -17.42 6.26
N GLU A 509 -17.54 -17.65 6.56
CA GLU A 509 -18.42 -18.63 5.94
C GLU A 509 -19.79 -17.99 5.74
N ASP A 510 -20.38 -18.11 4.55
CA ASP A 510 -21.66 -17.51 4.18
C ASP A 510 -21.72 -16.01 4.53
N HIS A 511 -20.65 -15.26 4.18
CA HIS A 511 -20.48 -13.82 4.42
C HIS A 511 -20.32 -13.39 5.90
N GLU A 512 -20.35 -14.33 6.84
CA GLU A 512 -20.28 -14.03 8.27
C GLU A 512 -18.91 -14.42 8.83
N ILE A 513 -18.34 -13.60 9.70
CA ILE A 513 -17.11 -13.94 10.42
C ILE A 513 -17.42 -15.04 11.44
N VAL A 514 -16.88 -16.22 11.21
CA VAL A 514 -17.07 -17.41 12.06
C VAL A 514 -15.87 -17.68 12.98
N ASN A 515 -14.71 -17.13 12.65
CA ASN A 515 -13.52 -17.24 13.46
C ASN A 515 -12.61 -16.01 13.31
N TYR A 516 -12.21 -15.45 14.42
CA TYR A 516 -11.32 -14.27 14.50
C TYR A 516 -10.06 -14.55 15.34
N SER A 517 -10.03 -15.68 16.06
CA SER A 517 -8.88 -16.09 16.89
C SER A 517 -8.00 -17.05 16.11
N MET A 518 -7.02 -16.52 15.41
CA MET A 518 -6.07 -17.30 14.63
C MET A 518 -4.66 -16.78 14.76
N PRO A 519 -3.66 -17.61 14.48
CA PRO A 519 -2.28 -17.17 14.44
C PRO A 519 -2.07 -16.27 13.21
N LYS A 520 -2.07 -14.96 13.43
CA LYS A 520 -1.55 -13.98 12.49
C LYS A 520 -0.06 -13.77 12.72
N LYS A 521 0.62 -13.19 11.74
CA LYS A 521 2.06 -12.95 11.78
C LYS A 521 2.36 -11.47 11.63
N THR A 522 3.38 -10.99 12.35
CA THR A 522 4.06 -9.74 12.03
C THR A 522 5.31 -10.09 11.22
N VAL A 523 5.32 -9.73 9.94
CA VAL A 523 6.44 -10.04 9.03
C VAL A 523 7.45 -8.90 9.06
N TRP A 524 8.73 -9.23 9.22
CA TRP A 524 9.81 -8.24 9.26
C TRP A 524 11.10 -8.79 8.67
N VAL A 525 12.06 -7.92 8.36
CA VAL A 525 13.37 -8.29 7.81
C VAL A 525 14.43 -8.29 8.89
N ASN A 526 15.03 -9.46 9.14
CA ASN A 526 16.22 -9.59 9.94
C ASN A 526 17.45 -9.44 9.05
N SER A 527 18.01 -8.25 9.03
CA SER A 527 19.14 -7.88 8.18
C SER A 527 20.48 -8.09 8.91
N ILE A 528 21.38 -8.85 8.30
CA ILE A 528 22.70 -9.17 8.83
C ILE A 528 23.76 -8.62 7.87
N VAL A 529 24.62 -7.76 8.40
CA VAL A 529 25.70 -7.09 7.67
C VAL A 529 27.05 -7.28 8.38
N PRO A 530 28.18 -7.08 7.71
CA PRO A 530 29.48 -7.03 8.38
C PRO A 530 29.53 -5.98 9.50
N GLU A 531 30.25 -6.27 10.58
CA GLU A 531 30.48 -5.32 11.68
C GLU A 531 31.02 -3.98 11.16
N ASN A 532 30.38 -2.88 11.54
CA ASN A 532 30.80 -1.53 11.16
C ASN A 532 30.94 -0.63 12.39
N LYS A 533 32.16 -0.59 12.93
CA LYS A 533 32.48 0.19 14.15
C LYS A 533 32.31 1.69 14.00
N GLN A 534 32.39 2.22 12.78
CA GLN A 534 32.12 3.63 12.56
C GLN A 534 30.65 3.93 12.76
N VAL A 535 29.77 3.18 12.11
CA VAL A 535 28.32 3.36 12.24
C VAL A 535 27.84 3.15 13.67
N GLU A 536 28.41 2.18 14.39
CA GLU A 536 28.12 1.99 15.82
C GLU A 536 28.48 3.22 16.67
N ARG A 537 29.64 3.85 16.41
CA ARG A 537 30.02 5.11 17.07
C ARG A 537 29.10 6.27 16.67
N ASP A 538 28.84 6.42 15.38
CA ASP A 538 27.98 7.49 14.86
C ASP A 538 26.57 7.42 15.47
N ILE A 539 25.98 6.22 15.57
CA ILE A 539 24.69 6.01 16.23
C ILE A 539 24.76 6.48 17.69
N ARG A 540 25.75 6.00 18.44
CA ARG A 540 25.90 6.37 19.87
C ARG A 540 26.09 7.86 20.07
N ASP A 541 26.94 8.49 19.26
CA ASP A 541 27.23 9.92 19.37
C ASP A 541 26.01 10.77 19.03
N LYS A 542 25.25 10.42 17.98
CA LYS A 542 24.02 11.14 17.63
C LYS A 542 22.93 10.98 18.69
N PHE A 543 22.73 9.80 19.26
CA PHE A 543 21.76 9.61 20.36
C PHE A 543 22.12 10.47 21.57
N LEU A 544 23.39 10.55 21.95
CA LEU A 544 23.83 11.41 23.04
C LEU A 544 23.58 12.91 22.82
N HIS A 545 23.67 13.39 21.58
CA HIS A 545 23.65 14.82 21.28
C HIS A 545 22.33 15.32 20.68
N SER A 546 21.52 14.46 20.09
CA SER A 546 20.40 14.89 19.27
C SER A 546 19.07 14.23 19.62
N TYR A 547 19.06 13.03 20.19
CA TYR A 547 17.82 12.33 20.57
C TYR A 547 17.47 12.57 22.03
N THR A 548 16.17 12.61 22.33
CA THR A 548 15.65 12.68 23.71
C THR A 548 15.37 11.29 24.29
N VAL A 549 15.47 10.26 23.48
CA VAL A 549 15.30 8.85 23.85
C VAL A 549 16.68 8.21 24.01
N ASP A 550 16.87 7.42 25.05
CA ASP A 550 18.09 6.63 25.22
C ASP A 550 18.18 5.53 24.16
N LEU A 551 19.38 5.29 23.63
CA LEU A 551 19.64 4.26 22.64
C LEU A 551 19.16 2.86 23.07
N GLU A 552 19.27 2.55 24.37
CA GLU A 552 18.82 1.27 24.93
C GLU A 552 17.30 1.08 24.88
N ASN A 553 16.53 2.20 24.81
CA ASN A 553 15.07 2.20 24.74
C ASN A 553 14.53 2.38 23.32
N TYR A 554 15.39 2.56 22.33
CA TYR A 554 14.96 2.85 20.95
C TYR A 554 14.42 1.61 20.23
N ALA A 555 15.07 0.47 20.42
CA ALA A 555 14.69 -0.75 19.72
C ALA A 555 13.36 -1.32 20.23
N VAL A 556 12.53 -1.77 19.31
CA VAL A 556 11.28 -2.48 19.60
C VAL A 556 11.59 -3.77 20.34
N GLN A 557 10.99 -3.93 21.51
CA GLN A 557 11.16 -5.09 22.37
C GLN A 557 10.27 -6.26 21.89
N GLU A 558 10.64 -7.49 22.24
CA GLU A 558 9.96 -8.69 21.73
C GLU A 558 8.47 -8.75 22.10
N GLU A 559 8.11 -8.25 23.28
CA GLU A 559 6.73 -8.22 23.76
C GLU A 559 5.77 -7.34 22.96
N HIS A 560 6.30 -6.35 22.20
CA HIS A 560 5.49 -5.51 21.33
C HIS A 560 5.14 -6.20 19.99
N VAL A 561 5.90 -7.22 19.58
CA VAL A 561 5.73 -7.88 18.28
C VAL A 561 5.00 -9.21 18.43
N HIS A 562 3.80 -9.30 17.88
CA HIS A 562 3.01 -10.53 17.94
C HIS A 562 3.45 -11.54 16.89
N ASN A 563 3.80 -12.77 17.32
CA ASN A 563 4.14 -13.90 16.44
C ASN A 563 5.07 -13.49 15.28
N PRO A 564 6.28 -12.99 15.59
CA PRO A 564 7.18 -12.43 14.59
C PRO A 564 7.61 -13.48 13.57
N TYR A 565 7.53 -13.14 12.29
CA TYR A 565 8.02 -13.94 11.18
C TYR A 565 9.17 -13.19 10.51
N ALA A 566 10.40 -13.59 10.83
CA ALA A 566 11.61 -12.95 10.31
C ALA A 566 11.98 -13.50 8.93
N ILE A 567 12.15 -12.60 7.95
CA ILE A 567 12.81 -12.91 6.68
C ILE A 567 14.29 -12.60 6.84
N LYS A 568 15.12 -13.63 6.83
CA LYS A 568 16.57 -13.45 6.96
C LYS A 568 17.15 -12.90 5.65
N VAL A 569 17.90 -11.82 5.78
CA VAL A 569 18.75 -11.26 4.73
C VAL A 569 20.17 -11.18 5.27
N ASP A 570 21.11 -11.88 4.66
CA ASP A 570 22.48 -11.97 5.14
C ASP A 570 23.45 -11.66 4.01
N ILE A 571 24.23 -10.59 4.15
CA ILE A 571 25.23 -10.17 3.16
C ILE A 571 26.67 -10.43 3.62
N THR A 572 26.85 -11.17 4.71
CA THR A 572 28.18 -11.55 5.22
C THR A 572 28.75 -12.79 4.54
N GLU A 573 27.93 -13.52 3.79
CA GLU A 573 28.28 -14.76 3.08
C GLU A 573 28.71 -14.49 1.60
#